data_b43f2be230070215d10ef04ecab49b04
#
_entry.id   b43f2be230070215d10ef04ecab49b04
#
_cell.length_a   1.000
_cell.length_b   1.000
_cell.length_c   1.000
_cell.angle_alpha   90.00
_cell.angle_beta   90.00
_cell.angle_gamma   90.00
#
_symmetry.space_group_name_H-M   'P 1'
#
loop_
_entity.id
_entity.type
_entity.pdbx_description
1 polymer ?
#
loop_
_entity_poly.entity_id
_entity_poly.type
_entity_poly.pdbx_seq_one_letter_code
_entity_poly.pdbx_strand_id
1 'polypeptide(L)'
;MPGKICPTGTLKTPKVYKLVLTGGPCGGKTTGQDRLATFFENIGWKVYTVPETATILFGGRVKFEELNYDQAYLFQKDLLKTMLQIENVSVWCLYIPFLFTYFNQAAATTDRNVLIICDRGGMDPSAYTDRDSWLRMLKEIGVEEFDLLNNRYDQVVHLVTAADGAEQYYTLANNTTRKENLEAARQMD
;
A
#
# COMPACT_ATOMS: atom_id res chain seq x y z
N MET A 1 29.78 24.18 40.27
CA MET A 1 29.62 23.22 39.16
C MET A 1 29.16 24.00 37.93
N PRO A 2 29.87 24.01 36.83
CA PRO A 2 29.47 24.79 35.65
C PRO A 2 28.33 24.08 34.93
N GLY A 3 27.28 24.87 34.61
CA GLY A 3 26.10 24.41 33.88
C GLY A 3 26.46 23.94 32.48
N LYS A 4 25.97 22.75 32.12
CA LYS A 4 26.01 22.23 30.75
C LYS A 4 25.09 23.09 29.87
N ILE A 5 25.70 23.86 28.97
CA ILE A 5 25.02 24.55 27.88
C ILE A 5 24.45 23.47 26.97
N CYS A 6 23.11 23.40 26.89
CA CYS A 6 22.40 22.57 25.93
C CYS A 6 22.64 23.16 24.52
N PRO A 7 23.15 22.41 23.54
CA PRO A 7 23.26 22.94 22.18
C PRO A 7 21.85 23.14 21.64
N THR A 8 21.55 24.33 21.14
CA THR A 8 20.33 24.68 20.39
C THR A 8 20.33 23.94 19.05
N GLY A 9 20.18 22.63 19.08
CA GLY A 9 19.83 21.84 17.92
C GLY A 9 18.34 22.02 17.65
N THR A 10 17.99 22.62 16.54
CA THR A 10 16.62 22.57 16.01
C THR A 10 16.18 21.11 16.00
N LEU A 11 15.21 20.76 16.83
CA LEU A 11 14.56 19.44 16.82
C LEU A 11 13.96 19.26 15.42
N LYS A 12 14.63 18.48 14.56
CA LYS A 12 14.07 18.06 13.28
C LYS A 12 12.84 17.21 13.58
N THR A 13 11.66 17.72 13.26
CA THR A 13 10.45 16.91 13.29
C THR A 13 10.62 15.74 12.32
N PRO A 14 10.43 14.49 12.76
CA PRO A 14 10.51 13.34 11.89
C PRO A 14 9.55 13.48 10.71
N LYS A 15 10.01 13.13 9.52
CA LYS A 15 9.16 13.11 8.32
C LYS A 15 8.55 11.73 8.16
N VAL A 16 7.27 11.67 7.85
CA VAL A 16 6.58 10.45 7.41
C VAL A 16 6.50 10.51 5.89
N TYR A 17 7.00 9.48 5.22
CA TYR A 17 7.00 9.35 3.77
C TYR A 17 6.24 8.10 3.35
N LYS A 18 5.28 8.24 2.43
CA LYS A 18 4.40 7.17 1.98
C LYS A 18 4.72 6.83 0.53
N LEU A 19 5.18 5.61 0.32
CA LEU A 19 5.54 5.04 -0.97
C LEU A 19 4.55 3.93 -1.34
N VAL A 20 4.00 3.97 -2.54
CA VAL A 20 3.21 2.88 -3.11
C VAL A 20 4.01 2.17 -4.20
N LEU A 21 3.98 0.85 -4.19
CA LEU A 21 4.42 -0.01 -5.27
C LEU A 21 3.18 -0.56 -5.97
N THR A 22 2.96 -0.17 -7.22
CA THR A 22 1.85 -0.63 -8.05
C THR A 22 2.35 -1.33 -9.32
N GLY A 23 1.46 -1.79 -10.18
CA GLY A 23 1.76 -2.47 -11.44
C GLY A 23 1.25 -3.90 -11.49
N GLY A 24 1.43 -4.55 -12.63
CA GLY A 24 0.90 -5.86 -12.96
C GLY A 24 1.46 -7.02 -12.13
N PRO A 25 0.94 -8.23 -12.34
CA PRO A 25 1.42 -9.43 -11.67
C PRO A 25 2.88 -9.72 -12.04
N CYS A 26 3.64 -10.30 -11.12
CA CYS A 26 5.08 -10.57 -11.27
C CYS A 26 5.98 -9.34 -11.52
N GLY A 27 5.53 -8.11 -11.28
CA GLY A 27 6.38 -6.91 -11.34
C GLY A 27 7.39 -6.79 -10.19
N GLY A 28 7.42 -7.74 -9.25
CA GLY A 28 8.40 -7.75 -8.15
C GLY A 28 8.04 -6.82 -6.99
N LYS A 29 6.79 -6.37 -6.86
CA LYS A 29 6.34 -5.44 -5.81
C LYS A 29 6.71 -5.90 -4.41
N THR A 30 6.31 -7.08 -4.00
CA THR A 30 6.58 -7.63 -2.65
C THR A 30 8.08 -7.80 -2.41
N THR A 31 8.84 -8.29 -3.41
CA THR A 31 10.30 -8.38 -3.31
C THR A 31 10.95 -7.01 -3.22
N GLY A 32 10.45 -6.03 -3.97
CA GLY A 32 10.88 -4.64 -3.93
C GLY A 32 10.60 -4.00 -2.57
N GLN A 33 9.42 -4.26 -2.00
CA GLN A 33 9.02 -3.81 -0.67
C GLN A 33 10.01 -4.27 0.40
N ASP A 34 10.35 -5.56 0.42
CA ASP A 34 11.28 -6.13 1.41
C ASP A 34 12.69 -5.55 1.27
N ARG A 35 13.18 -5.39 0.03
CA ARG A 35 14.51 -4.81 -0.24
C ARG A 35 14.58 -3.35 0.16
N LEU A 36 13.56 -2.55 -0.17
CA LEU A 36 13.48 -1.15 0.22
C LEU A 36 13.38 -1.01 1.74
N ALA A 37 12.55 -1.84 2.40
CA ALA A 37 12.44 -1.83 3.85
C ALA A 37 13.81 -2.07 4.51
N THR A 38 14.50 -3.13 4.13
CA THR A 38 15.84 -3.46 4.64
C THR A 38 16.85 -2.34 4.39
N PHE A 39 16.84 -1.75 3.18
CA PHE A 39 17.74 -0.65 2.84
C PHE A 39 17.51 0.58 3.73
N PHE A 40 16.27 1.03 3.87
CA PHE A 40 15.95 2.22 4.65
C PHE A 40 16.15 2.02 6.14
N GLU A 41 15.87 0.82 6.68
CA GLU A 41 16.20 0.48 8.06
C GLU A 41 17.71 0.57 8.34
N ASN A 42 18.54 0.07 7.41
CA ASN A 42 20.01 0.11 7.53
C ASN A 42 20.57 1.54 7.56
N ILE A 43 19.90 2.49 6.93
CA ILE A 43 20.29 3.92 6.98
C ILE A 43 19.55 4.70 8.07
N GLY A 44 18.89 4.02 9.01
CA GLY A 44 18.36 4.59 10.23
C GLY A 44 16.91 5.07 10.17
N TRP A 45 16.16 4.80 9.10
CA TRP A 45 14.73 5.08 9.05
C TRP A 45 13.93 4.07 9.87
N LYS A 46 12.77 4.47 10.34
CA LYS A 46 11.76 3.53 10.81
C LYS A 46 10.88 3.15 9.62
N VAL A 47 10.80 1.86 9.32
CA VAL A 47 10.04 1.38 8.16
C VAL A 47 8.82 0.58 8.59
N TYR A 48 7.72 0.78 7.89
CA TYR A 48 6.49 0.00 7.96
C TYR A 48 6.13 -0.49 6.57
N THR A 49 5.68 -1.74 6.48
CA THR A 49 5.17 -2.32 5.24
C THR A 49 3.68 -2.60 5.37
N VAL A 50 2.91 -2.20 4.37
CA VAL A 50 1.50 -2.56 4.22
C VAL A 50 1.42 -3.68 3.18
N PRO A 51 1.01 -4.90 3.55
CA PRO A 51 0.91 -6.01 2.62
C PRO A 51 -0.26 -5.82 1.66
N GLU A 52 -0.21 -6.52 0.52
CA GLU A 52 -1.32 -6.55 -0.44
C GLU A 52 -2.61 -7.05 0.22
N THR A 53 -3.58 -6.16 0.38
CA THR A 53 -4.85 -6.46 1.07
C THR A 53 -5.66 -7.54 0.36
N ALA A 54 -5.62 -7.57 -0.98
CA ALA A 54 -6.30 -8.61 -1.77
C ALA A 54 -5.79 -10.02 -1.41
N THR A 55 -4.49 -10.18 -1.23
CA THR A 55 -3.89 -11.47 -0.82
C THR A 55 -4.40 -11.93 0.55
N ILE A 56 -4.64 -11.02 1.49
CA ILE A 56 -5.22 -11.35 2.81
C ILE A 56 -6.64 -11.90 2.64
N LEU A 57 -7.48 -11.24 1.83
CA LEU A 57 -8.87 -11.67 1.59
C LEU A 57 -8.93 -13.01 0.82
N PHE A 58 -8.09 -13.18 -0.19
CA PHE A 58 -7.99 -14.45 -0.92
C PHE A 58 -7.44 -15.58 -0.06
N GLY A 59 -6.55 -15.27 0.89
CA GLY A 59 -6.11 -16.22 1.92
C GLY A 59 -7.28 -16.77 2.76
N GLY A 60 -8.38 -16.01 2.90
CA GLY A 60 -9.66 -16.44 3.46
C GLY A 60 -10.48 -17.35 2.55
N ARG A 61 -9.90 -17.85 1.43
CA ARG A 61 -10.54 -18.72 0.42
C ARG A 61 -11.66 -18.05 -0.39
N VAL A 62 -11.69 -16.72 -0.46
CA VAL A 62 -12.54 -16.01 -1.41
C VAL A 62 -11.99 -16.25 -2.82
N LYS A 63 -12.86 -16.67 -3.74
CA LYS A 63 -12.53 -16.90 -5.15
C LYS A 63 -13.24 -15.84 -5.99
N PHE A 64 -12.50 -14.89 -6.49
CA PHE A 64 -13.05 -13.74 -7.23
C PHE A 64 -13.82 -14.18 -8.47
N GLU A 65 -13.37 -15.22 -9.16
CA GLU A 65 -14.01 -15.78 -10.36
C GLU A 65 -15.38 -16.43 -10.10
N GLU A 66 -15.72 -16.75 -8.86
CA GLU A 66 -17.02 -17.30 -8.47
C GLU A 66 -18.05 -16.21 -8.14
N LEU A 67 -17.61 -14.94 -8.06
CA LEU A 67 -18.47 -13.82 -7.71
C LEU A 67 -19.27 -13.34 -8.94
N ASN A 68 -20.57 -13.08 -8.74
CA ASN A 68 -21.35 -12.35 -9.73
C ASN A 68 -20.97 -10.85 -9.70
N TYR A 69 -21.53 -10.07 -10.65
CA TYR A 69 -21.18 -8.66 -10.81
C TYR A 69 -21.39 -7.84 -9.52
N ASP A 70 -22.53 -8.00 -8.84
CA ASP A 70 -22.83 -7.26 -7.60
C ASP A 70 -21.89 -7.66 -6.46
N GLN A 71 -21.59 -8.95 -6.35
CA GLN A 71 -20.64 -9.46 -5.36
C GLN A 71 -19.22 -8.98 -5.64
N ALA A 72 -18.79 -8.97 -6.89
CA ALA A 72 -17.49 -8.44 -7.29
C ALA A 72 -17.39 -6.93 -6.97
N TYR A 73 -18.44 -6.15 -7.24
CA TYR A 73 -18.51 -4.75 -6.86
C TYR A 73 -18.38 -4.54 -5.34
N LEU A 74 -19.14 -5.30 -4.55
CA LEU A 74 -19.07 -5.22 -3.08
C LEU A 74 -17.68 -5.63 -2.57
N PHE A 75 -17.09 -6.68 -3.14
CA PHE A 75 -15.74 -7.11 -2.80
C PHE A 75 -14.71 -6.01 -3.05
N GLN A 76 -14.72 -5.37 -4.23
CA GLN A 76 -13.80 -4.28 -4.55
C GLN A 76 -14.01 -3.07 -3.63
N LYS A 77 -15.26 -2.76 -3.28
CA LYS A 77 -15.57 -1.69 -2.34
C LYS A 77 -15.03 -1.97 -0.95
N ASP A 78 -15.22 -3.18 -0.43
CA ASP A 78 -14.73 -3.56 0.89
C ASP A 78 -13.20 -3.71 0.90
N LEU A 79 -12.60 -4.16 -0.22
CA LEU A 79 -11.16 -4.16 -0.41
C LEU A 79 -10.59 -2.73 -0.29
N LEU A 80 -11.16 -1.77 -1.04
CA LEU A 80 -10.73 -0.38 -0.98
C LEU A 80 -10.87 0.21 0.43
N LYS A 81 -12.02 0.00 1.09
CA LYS A 81 -12.22 0.44 2.48
C LYS A 81 -11.16 -0.12 3.41
N THR A 82 -10.88 -1.42 3.31
CA THR A 82 -9.90 -2.10 4.15
C THR A 82 -8.50 -1.57 3.92
N MET A 83 -8.10 -1.38 2.65
CA MET A 83 -6.82 -0.75 2.30
C MET A 83 -6.69 0.63 2.93
N LEU A 84 -7.69 1.50 2.73
CA LEU A 84 -7.69 2.85 3.28
C LEU A 84 -7.66 2.86 4.82
N GLN A 85 -8.32 1.90 5.47
CA GLN A 85 -8.28 1.75 6.92
C GLN A 85 -6.90 1.32 7.41
N ILE A 86 -6.28 0.30 6.79
CA ILE A 86 -4.93 -0.15 7.15
C ILE A 86 -3.93 0.99 6.98
N GLU A 87 -4.01 1.74 5.89
CA GLU A 87 -3.15 2.88 5.63
C GLU A 87 -3.42 4.05 6.59
N ASN A 88 -4.68 4.35 6.89
CA ASN A 88 -5.06 5.42 7.81
C ASN A 88 -4.65 5.11 9.25
N VAL A 89 -4.64 3.86 9.63
CA VAL A 89 -4.08 3.42 10.92
C VAL A 89 -2.64 3.91 11.06
N SER A 90 -1.90 4.00 9.96
CA SER A 90 -0.55 4.55 9.94
C SER A 90 -0.47 6.08 10.07
N VAL A 91 -1.57 6.83 9.82
CA VAL A 91 -1.56 8.30 9.71
C VAL A 91 -2.42 9.02 10.75
N TRP A 92 -3.57 8.46 11.15
CA TRP A 92 -4.58 9.18 11.94
C TRP A 92 -4.31 9.25 13.44
N CYS A 93 -3.39 8.51 13.99
CA CYS A 93 -3.15 8.51 15.43
C CYS A 93 -2.28 9.64 15.97
N LEU A 94 -1.96 10.63 15.19
CA LEU A 94 -1.45 11.89 15.72
C LEU A 94 -2.54 12.69 16.48
N TYR A 95 -3.82 12.33 16.37
CA TYR A 95 -4.94 13.12 16.90
C TYR A 95 -5.91 12.42 17.87
N ILE A 96 -5.84 11.09 18.06
CA ILE A 96 -6.75 10.39 18.98
C ILE A 96 -5.96 9.52 19.99
N PRO A 97 -5.95 9.87 21.28
CA PRO A 97 -5.12 9.18 22.28
C PRO A 97 -5.59 7.77 22.68
N PHE A 98 -6.60 7.19 22.05
CA PHE A 98 -7.26 5.99 22.59
C PHE A 98 -7.46 4.80 21.62
N LEU A 99 -6.99 4.83 20.36
CA LEU A 99 -7.01 3.64 19.50
C LEU A 99 -5.60 3.11 19.31
N PHE A 100 -5.30 2.06 20.05
CA PHE A 100 -4.04 1.35 20.06
C PHE A 100 -3.91 0.47 18.82
N THR A 101 -3.07 0.87 17.85
CA THR A 101 -2.51 -0.04 16.86
C THR A 101 -1.00 0.17 16.78
N TYR A 102 -0.27 -0.92 16.55
CA TYR A 102 1.20 -0.98 16.62
C TYR A 102 1.92 0.08 15.78
N PHE A 103 1.35 0.48 14.66
CA PHE A 103 1.96 1.45 13.76
C PHE A 103 1.99 2.88 14.31
N ASN A 104 1.03 3.24 15.13
CA ASN A 104 0.85 4.59 15.67
C ASN A 104 1.78 4.92 16.81
N GLN A 105 1.99 3.99 17.73
CA GLN A 105 2.91 4.18 18.84
C GLN A 105 4.35 4.39 18.34
N ALA A 106 4.73 3.69 17.29
CA ALA A 106 6.08 3.78 16.78
C ALA A 106 6.32 5.07 15.98
N ALA A 107 5.33 5.57 15.22
CA ALA A 107 5.46 6.85 14.51
C ALA A 107 5.42 8.04 15.48
N ALA A 108 4.60 7.97 16.54
CA ALA A 108 4.49 9.02 17.55
C ALA A 108 5.66 9.07 18.54
N THR A 109 6.42 7.97 18.68
CA THR A 109 7.50 7.84 19.66
C THR A 109 8.90 7.80 19.06
N THR A 110 9.04 7.94 17.75
CA THR A 110 10.34 7.90 17.08
C THR A 110 10.87 9.30 16.80
N ASP A 111 12.16 9.48 17.00
CA ASP A 111 12.96 10.64 16.58
C ASP A 111 13.52 10.48 15.16
N ARG A 112 13.22 9.35 14.50
CA ARG A 112 13.68 8.99 13.14
C ARG A 112 12.63 9.31 12.09
N ASN A 113 13.07 9.52 10.86
CA ASN A 113 12.18 9.56 9.72
C ASN A 113 11.46 8.21 9.55
N VAL A 114 10.22 8.27 9.14
CA VAL A 114 9.34 7.11 8.93
C VAL A 114 9.09 6.91 7.46
N LEU A 115 9.25 5.69 6.96
CA LEU A 115 8.85 5.26 5.62
C LEU A 115 7.73 4.23 5.74
N ILE A 116 6.63 4.45 5.03
CA ILE A 116 5.54 3.49 4.88
C ILE A 116 5.56 3.03 3.43
N ILE A 117 5.71 1.72 3.20
CA ILE A 117 5.74 1.12 1.87
C ILE A 117 4.48 0.27 1.69
N CYS A 118 3.60 0.67 0.79
CA CYS A 118 2.37 -0.06 0.47
C CYS A 118 2.57 -0.97 -0.75
N ASP A 119 2.27 -2.26 -0.62
CA ASP A 119 2.09 -3.16 -1.77
C ASP A 119 0.66 -2.97 -2.29
N ARG A 120 0.52 -2.22 -3.36
CA ARG A 120 -0.67 -1.59 -3.94
C ARG A 120 -1.18 -0.38 -3.15
N GLY A 121 -1.89 0.50 -3.85
CA GLY A 121 -2.47 1.73 -3.31
C GLY A 121 -3.96 1.85 -3.59
N GLY A 122 -4.56 2.92 -3.05
CA GLY A 122 -6.00 3.18 -3.14
C GLY A 122 -6.56 3.31 -4.56
N MET A 123 -5.71 3.50 -5.58
CA MET A 123 -6.13 3.52 -6.98
C MET A 123 -6.14 2.13 -7.65
N ASP A 124 -5.42 1.15 -7.12
CA ASP A 124 -5.30 -0.17 -7.73
C ASP A 124 -6.65 -0.88 -7.98
N PRO A 125 -7.68 -0.80 -7.09
CA PRO A 125 -8.99 -1.39 -7.37
C PRO A 125 -9.69 -0.83 -8.60
N SER A 126 -9.34 0.38 -9.07
CA SER A 126 -9.92 0.96 -10.29
C SER A 126 -9.57 0.19 -11.55
N ALA A 127 -8.45 -0.54 -11.57
CA ALA A 127 -8.04 -1.39 -12.68
C ALA A 127 -8.94 -2.64 -12.85
N TYR A 128 -9.70 -2.99 -11.84
CA TYR A 128 -10.58 -4.18 -11.79
C TYR A 128 -12.07 -3.82 -11.78
N THR A 129 -12.40 -2.55 -12.03
CA THR A 129 -13.76 -2.02 -11.91
C THR A 129 -14.03 -1.08 -13.08
N ASP A 130 -15.22 -1.16 -13.69
CA ASP A 130 -15.60 -0.18 -14.71
C ASP A 130 -15.71 1.24 -14.12
N ARG A 131 -15.58 2.24 -14.98
CA ARG A 131 -15.49 3.65 -14.55
C ARG A 131 -16.69 4.12 -13.73
N ASP A 132 -17.89 3.74 -14.12
CA ASP A 132 -19.13 4.18 -13.44
C ASP A 132 -19.24 3.54 -12.06
N SER A 133 -18.94 2.25 -11.96
CA SER A 133 -18.88 1.53 -10.69
C SER A 133 -17.78 2.06 -9.78
N TRP A 134 -16.61 2.43 -10.32
CA TRP A 134 -15.54 3.06 -9.57
C TRP A 134 -15.98 4.40 -8.95
N LEU A 135 -16.55 5.29 -9.74
CA LEU A 135 -17.02 6.59 -9.25
C LEU A 135 -18.14 6.44 -8.22
N ARG A 136 -19.08 5.50 -8.43
CA ARG A 136 -20.12 5.18 -7.46
C ARG A 136 -19.50 4.67 -6.15
N MET A 137 -18.52 3.80 -6.22
CA MET A 137 -17.81 3.24 -5.07
C MET A 137 -17.16 4.36 -4.24
N LEU A 138 -16.42 5.25 -4.88
CA LEU A 138 -15.77 6.39 -4.21
C LEU A 138 -16.78 7.27 -3.50
N LYS A 139 -17.92 7.59 -4.16
CA LYS A 139 -19.01 8.36 -3.58
C LYS A 139 -19.61 7.67 -2.34
N GLU A 140 -19.83 6.34 -2.42
CA GLU A 140 -20.42 5.58 -1.31
C GLU A 140 -19.49 5.50 -0.08
N ILE A 141 -18.17 5.49 -0.29
CA ILE A 141 -17.19 5.46 0.81
C ILE A 141 -16.74 6.86 1.26
N GLY A 142 -17.21 7.93 0.58
CA GLY A 142 -16.88 9.31 0.93
C GLY A 142 -15.43 9.69 0.66
N VAL A 143 -14.86 9.22 -0.45
CA VAL A 143 -13.47 9.50 -0.86
C VAL A 143 -13.47 10.17 -2.23
N GLU A 144 -12.66 11.20 -2.38
CA GLU A 144 -12.46 11.88 -3.65
C GLU A 144 -11.30 11.23 -4.42
N GLU A 145 -11.51 10.95 -5.72
CA GLU A 145 -10.46 10.39 -6.57
C GLU A 145 -9.22 11.29 -6.64
N PHE A 146 -9.44 12.60 -6.65
CA PHE A 146 -8.36 13.58 -6.63
C PHE A 146 -7.44 13.40 -5.42
N ASP A 147 -7.99 13.10 -4.24
CA ASP A 147 -7.21 12.90 -3.03
C ASP A 147 -6.41 11.60 -3.08
N LEU A 148 -6.97 10.54 -3.67
CA LEU A 148 -6.23 9.30 -3.88
C LEU A 148 -5.04 9.49 -4.81
N LEU A 149 -5.21 10.29 -5.87
CA LEU A 149 -4.18 10.52 -6.88
C LEU A 149 -3.09 11.50 -6.43
N ASN A 150 -3.46 12.56 -5.68
CA ASN A 150 -2.58 13.71 -5.50
C ASN A 150 -2.15 13.97 -4.05
N ASN A 151 -2.96 13.54 -3.08
CA ASN A 151 -2.76 13.95 -1.69
C ASN A 151 -2.42 12.79 -0.74
N ARG A 152 -2.67 11.55 -1.17
CA ARG A 152 -2.56 10.40 -0.26
C ARG A 152 -1.14 9.88 -0.10
N TYR A 153 -0.36 9.86 -1.15
CA TYR A 153 0.98 9.30 -1.20
C TYR A 153 2.01 10.34 -1.62
N ASP A 154 3.24 10.21 -1.09
CA ASP A 154 4.35 11.08 -1.48
C ASP A 154 4.99 10.59 -2.79
N GLN A 155 4.91 9.29 -3.07
CA GLN A 155 5.42 8.69 -4.31
C GLN A 155 4.67 7.41 -4.66
N VAL A 156 4.45 7.22 -5.95
CA VAL A 156 3.95 5.98 -6.54
C VAL A 156 4.99 5.47 -7.53
N VAL A 157 5.36 4.20 -7.40
CA VAL A 157 6.29 3.51 -8.30
C VAL A 157 5.54 2.39 -8.99
N HIS A 158 5.41 2.50 -10.31
CA HIS A 158 4.85 1.44 -11.14
C HIS A 158 5.95 0.46 -11.52
N LEU A 159 5.78 -0.80 -11.17
CA LEU A 159 6.70 -1.90 -11.50
C LEU A 159 6.06 -2.72 -12.62
N VAL A 160 6.59 -2.56 -13.82
CA VAL A 160 6.13 -3.28 -15.01
C VAL A 160 6.18 -4.79 -14.79
N THR A 161 5.17 -5.49 -15.27
CA THR A 161 5.10 -6.95 -15.17
C THR A 161 6.28 -7.63 -15.85
N ALA A 162 6.80 -8.70 -15.26
CA ALA A 162 7.81 -9.54 -15.94
C ALA A 162 7.28 -10.21 -17.22
N ALA A 163 5.97 -10.22 -17.45
CA ALA A 163 5.39 -10.68 -18.70
C ALA A 163 5.75 -9.79 -19.90
N ASP A 164 6.22 -8.55 -19.65
CA ASP A 164 6.67 -7.62 -20.69
C ASP A 164 8.21 -7.43 -20.59
N GLY A 165 8.93 -8.10 -21.48
CA GLY A 165 10.38 -7.98 -21.62
C GLY A 165 11.25 -8.74 -20.63
N ALA A 166 10.65 -9.54 -19.72
CA ALA A 166 11.37 -10.37 -18.76
C ALA A 166 10.66 -11.71 -18.50
N GLU A 167 10.08 -12.30 -19.55
CA GLU A 167 9.18 -13.46 -19.51
C GLU A 167 9.80 -14.67 -18.79
N GLN A 168 11.14 -14.84 -18.85
CA GLN A 168 11.86 -15.90 -18.13
C GLN A 168 11.71 -15.83 -16.61
N TYR A 169 11.37 -14.67 -16.08
CA TYR A 169 11.13 -14.45 -14.64
C TYR A 169 9.65 -14.46 -14.28
N TYR A 170 8.75 -14.56 -15.27
CA TYR A 170 7.33 -14.70 -14.99
C TYR A 170 7.03 -16.08 -14.43
N THR A 171 6.51 -16.15 -13.21
CA THR A 171 6.18 -17.42 -12.56
C THR A 171 4.86 -17.34 -11.80
N LEU A 172 4.08 -18.40 -11.86
CA LEU A 172 2.87 -18.58 -11.06
C LEU A 172 3.16 -19.27 -9.72
N ALA A 173 4.36 -19.82 -9.54
CA ALA A 173 4.69 -20.65 -8.38
C ALA A 173 4.76 -19.86 -7.06
N ASN A 174 5.05 -18.57 -7.12
CA ASN A 174 5.25 -17.72 -5.93
C ASN A 174 3.94 -17.20 -5.32
N ASN A 175 2.81 -17.38 -6.00
CA ASN A 175 1.51 -16.95 -5.50
C ASN A 175 0.43 -17.90 -6.01
N THR A 176 -0.12 -18.71 -5.11
CA THR A 176 -1.15 -19.74 -5.43
C THR A 176 -2.48 -19.17 -5.89
N THR A 177 -2.72 -17.88 -5.68
CA THR A 177 -3.93 -17.19 -6.15
C THR A 177 -3.80 -16.66 -7.57
N ARG A 178 -2.57 -16.69 -8.14
CA ARG A 178 -2.29 -16.16 -9.48
C ARG A 178 -2.63 -17.18 -10.56
N LYS A 179 -3.42 -16.77 -11.55
CA LYS A 179 -3.88 -17.62 -12.67
C LYS A 179 -3.64 -16.97 -14.04
N GLU A 180 -3.23 -15.72 -14.07
CA GLU A 180 -3.07 -14.95 -15.28
C GLU A 180 -1.94 -15.50 -16.15
N ASN A 181 -2.22 -15.75 -17.43
CA ASN A 181 -1.18 -16.05 -18.42
C ASN A 181 -0.42 -14.76 -18.79
N LEU A 182 0.65 -14.88 -19.59
CA LEU A 182 1.50 -13.75 -19.99
C LEU A 182 0.71 -12.62 -20.67
N GLU A 183 -0.26 -12.95 -21.52
CA GLU A 183 -1.03 -11.94 -22.24
C GLU A 183 -1.99 -11.20 -21.31
N ALA A 184 -2.72 -11.91 -20.48
CA ALA A 184 -3.58 -11.30 -19.46
C ALA A 184 -2.76 -10.42 -18.49
N ALA A 185 -1.57 -10.86 -18.10
CA ALA A 185 -0.70 -10.07 -17.25
C ALA A 185 -0.24 -8.75 -17.88
N ARG A 186 0.04 -8.74 -19.19
CA ARG A 186 0.37 -7.52 -19.94
C ARG A 186 -0.82 -6.56 -20.07
N GLN A 187 -2.03 -7.09 -20.20
CA GLN A 187 -3.26 -6.27 -20.29
C GLN A 187 -3.65 -5.65 -18.96
N MET A 188 -3.20 -6.23 -17.84
CA MET A 188 -3.48 -5.75 -16.48
C MET A 188 -2.42 -4.78 -15.94
N ASP A 189 -1.31 -4.59 -16.67
CA ASP A 189 -0.23 -3.70 -16.32
C ASP A 189 -0.50 -2.29 -16.80
#